data_1521e976bd3e4ecfc5b4e6315054dc6e
#
_entry.id   1521e976bd3e4ecfc5b4e6315054dc6e
#
_cell.length_a   1.000
_cell.length_b   1.000
_cell.length_c   1.000
_cell.angle_alpha   90.00
_cell.angle_beta   90.00
_cell.angle_gamma   90.00
#
_symmetry.space_group_name_H-M   'P 1'
#
loop_
_entity.id
_entity.type
_entity.pdbx_description
1 polymer ?
#
loop_
_entity_poly.entity_id
_entity_poly.type
_entity_poly.pdbx_seq_one_letter_code
_entity_poly.pdbx_strand_id
1 'polypeptide(L)'
;MGYSKESERQNEVLGDLLAGREPEKRIMVGYEGAKEKGGDKISHLTDIMKEARMPWFCPECKKVMKQKLDDKFWRMFNHCFDCQVQFENKLRIAGTYKEWEEKKIRENKIAYIKDQIEAIKEWRNMKGPEFYNNVGVNFPELEKEKWDVDMDKVHKEADEAIKKFTEVLDELENME
;
A
#
# COMPACT_ATOMS: atom_id res chain seq x y z
N MET A 1 -29.42 -34.59 -6.00
CA MET A 1 -28.99 -33.34 -5.36
C MET A 1 -27.54 -33.52 -4.93
N GLY A 2 -26.61 -32.84 -5.61
CA GLY A 2 -25.21 -32.91 -5.24
C GLY A 2 -24.97 -32.05 -3.99
N TYR A 3 -24.41 -32.63 -2.98
CA TYR A 3 -23.91 -31.87 -1.84
C TYR A 3 -22.81 -30.92 -2.32
N SER A 4 -22.78 -29.70 -1.80
CA SER A 4 -21.69 -28.78 -2.12
C SER A 4 -20.37 -29.38 -1.59
N LYS A 5 -19.26 -29.10 -2.27
CA LYS A 5 -17.92 -29.53 -1.79
C LYS A 5 -17.64 -29.14 -0.34
N GLU A 6 -18.29 -28.08 0.13
CA GLU A 6 -18.20 -27.64 1.52
C GLU A 6 -18.93 -28.56 2.48
N SER A 7 -20.12 -29.07 2.10
CA SER A 7 -20.86 -30.04 2.93
C SER A 7 -20.14 -31.37 3.02
N GLU A 8 -19.48 -31.82 1.93
CA GLU A 8 -18.65 -33.02 1.95
C GLU A 8 -17.48 -32.90 2.93
N ARG A 9 -16.78 -31.78 2.90
CA ARG A 9 -15.68 -31.49 3.83
C ARG A 9 -16.15 -31.36 5.28
N GLN A 10 -17.30 -30.74 5.53
CA GLN A 10 -17.88 -30.66 6.87
C GLN A 10 -18.19 -32.04 7.42
N ASN A 11 -18.74 -32.93 6.60
CA ASN A 11 -19.01 -34.31 6.99
C ASN A 11 -17.72 -35.09 7.24
N GLU A 12 -16.66 -34.87 6.47
CA GLU A 12 -15.35 -35.50 6.68
C GLU A 12 -14.72 -35.04 8.01
N VAL A 13 -14.72 -33.72 8.29
CA VAL A 13 -14.26 -33.16 9.57
C VAL A 13 -15.05 -33.70 10.75
N LEU A 14 -16.35 -33.85 10.60
CA LEU A 14 -17.23 -34.40 11.64
C LEU A 14 -16.94 -35.89 11.87
N GLY A 15 -16.66 -36.66 10.80
CA GLY A 15 -16.22 -38.05 10.85
C GLY A 15 -14.88 -38.20 11.57
N ASP A 16 -13.93 -37.33 11.33
CA ASP A 16 -12.64 -37.32 12.00
C ASP A 16 -12.74 -37.00 13.51
N LEU A 17 -13.56 -36.01 13.87
CA LEU A 17 -13.82 -35.66 15.27
C LEU A 17 -14.49 -36.81 16.01
N LEU A 18 -15.48 -37.47 15.40
CA LEU A 18 -16.14 -38.65 16.00
C LEU A 18 -15.21 -39.85 16.14
N ALA A 19 -14.22 -39.99 15.27
CA ALA A 19 -13.19 -41.01 15.32
C ALA A 19 -12.03 -40.68 16.28
N GLY A 20 -12.08 -39.52 16.96
CA GLY A 20 -11.01 -39.02 17.83
C GLY A 20 -9.74 -38.58 17.11
N ARG A 21 -9.82 -38.36 15.80
CA ARG A 21 -8.73 -37.79 15.00
C ARG A 21 -8.81 -36.27 14.98
N GLU A 22 -7.67 -35.59 14.99
CA GLU A 22 -7.65 -34.14 14.77
C GLU A 22 -7.93 -33.84 13.29
N PRO A 23 -8.99 -33.08 12.98
CA PRO A 23 -9.28 -32.68 11.59
C PRO A 23 -8.19 -31.78 11.03
N GLU A 24 -7.98 -31.89 9.73
CA GLU A 24 -7.02 -31.07 9.05
C GLU A 24 -7.36 -29.57 9.21
N LYS A 25 -6.44 -28.82 9.80
CA LYS A 25 -6.64 -27.38 10.03
C LYS A 25 -6.61 -26.64 8.71
N ARG A 26 -7.69 -25.97 8.36
CA ARG A 26 -7.72 -25.07 7.20
C ARG A 26 -6.77 -23.91 7.43
N ILE A 27 -5.88 -23.72 6.48
CA ILE A 27 -4.99 -22.57 6.44
C ILE A 27 -5.53 -21.62 5.36
N MET A 28 -5.71 -20.36 5.72
CA MET A 28 -6.10 -19.35 4.74
C MET A 28 -4.99 -19.22 3.68
N VAL A 29 -5.41 -19.04 2.42
CA VAL A 29 -4.48 -18.77 1.32
C VAL A 29 -3.61 -17.58 1.71
N GLY A 30 -2.29 -17.73 1.67
CA GLY A 30 -1.32 -16.76 2.16
C GLY A 30 -0.63 -17.13 3.50
N TYR A 31 -1.18 -18.11 4.24
CA TYR A 31 -0.57 -18.62 5.48
C TYR A 31 0.29 -19.87 5.28
N GLU A 32 0.25 -20.49 4.11
CA GLU A 32 0.98 -21.73 3.81
C GLU A 32 2.49 -21.58 4.00
N GLY A 33 3.06 -20.45 3.58
CA GLY A 33 4.48 -20.18 3.78
C GLY A 33 4.91 -19.94 5.23
N ALA A 34 3.99 -19.68 6.14
CA ALA A 34 4.30 -19.49 7.56
C ALA A 34 4.52 -20.81 8.29
N LYS A 35 3.87 -21.91 7.87
CA LYS A 35 4.05 -23.24 8.46
C LYS A 35 5.38 -23.89 8.08
N GLU A 36 5.80 -23.74 6.83
CA GLU A 36 7.03 -24.37 6.33
C GLU A 36 8.30 -23.84 6.98
N LYS A 37 8.21 -22.68 7.64
CA LYS A 37 9.36 -21.97 8.22
C LYS A 37 9.29 -21.79 9.74
N GLY A 38 8.59 -22.65 10.46
CA GLY A 38 8.59 -22.66 11.92
C GLY A 38 7.61 -21.70 12.58
N GLY A 39 6.54 -21.33 11.93
CA GLY A 39 5.36 -20.72 12.58
C GLY A 39 5.40 -19.21 12.84
N ASP A 40 6.55 -18.57 12.79
CA ASP A 40 6.70 -17.14 13.16
C ASP A 40 6.81 -16.16 11.99
N LYS A 41 6.51 -16.58 10.78
CA LYS A 41 6.47 -15.65 9.66
C LYS A 41 5.15 -14.89 9.63
N ILE A 42 5.16 -13.85 10.40
CA ILE A 42 4.31 -12.69 10.20
C ILE A 42 4.47 -12.30 8.73
N SER A 43 3.36 -12.28 7.97
CA SER A 43 3.42 -11.86 6.59
C SER A 43 3.94 -10.41 6.53
N HIS A 44 4.65 -10.06 5.48
CA HIS A 44 5.12 -8.67 5.27
C HIS A 44 3.98 -7.64 5.41
N LEU A 45 2.78 -8.02 4.97
CA LEU A 45 1.56 -7.23 5.17
C LEU A 45 1.22 -7.03 6.66
N THR A 46 1.45 -8.05 7.51
CA THR A 46 1.18 -7.96 8.96
C THR A 46 2.16 -7.02 9.64
N ASP A 47 3.41 -6.96 9.19
CA ASP A 47 4.41 -6.02 9.72
C ASP A 47 4.07 -4.59 9.33
N ILE A 48 3.75 -4.34 8.07
CA ILE A 48 3.25 -3.04 7.60
C ILE A 48 2.00 -2.61 8.38
N MET A 49 1.05 -3.53 8.60
CA MET A 49 -0.15 -3.23 9.38
C MET A 49 0.14 -2.94 10.86
N LYS A 50 1.15 -3.57 11.45
CA LYS A 50 1.56 -3.27 12.83
C LYS A 50 2.21 -1.90 12.94
N GLU A 51 3.07 -1.54 12.01
CA GLU A 51 3.69 -0.21 11.95
C GLU A 51 2.67 0.90 11.68
N ALA A 52 1.72 0.65 10.77
CA ALA A 52 0.65 1.59 10.44
C ALA A 52 -0.41 1.71 11.55
N ARG A 53 -0.47 0.76 12.49
CA ARG A 53 -1.51 0.74 13.52
C ARG A 53 -1.24 1.76 14.60
N MET A 54 -2.18 2.68 14.78
CA MET A 54 -2.15 3.65 15.86
C MET A 54 -2.17 2.93 17.24
N PRO A 55 -1.23 3.25 18.15
CA PRO A 55 -1.25 2.73 19.51
C PRO A 55 -2.42 3.29 20.31
N TRP A 56 -2.80 2.62 21.40
CA TRP A 56 -3.86 3.08 22.29
C TRP A 56 -3.53 4.39 23.01
N PHE A 57 -2.26 4.62 23.30
CA PHE A 57 -1.79 5.78 24.03
C PHE A 57 -0.79 6.58 23.23
N CYS A 58 -0.94 7.90 23.22
CA CYS A 58 0.04 8.79 22.61
C CYS A 58 1.40 8.67 23.35
N PRO A 59 2.51 8.51 22.62
CA PRO A 59 3.84 8.41 23.26
C PRO A 59 4.25 9.68 24.00
N GLU A 60 3.80 10.86 23.55
CA GLU A 60 4.14 12.14 24.15
C GLU A 60 3.29 12.47 25.39
N CYS A 61 1.96 12.54 25.24
CA CYS A 61 1.07 12.99 26.32
C CYS A 61 0.45 11.86 27.15
N LYS A 62 0.67 10.60 26.78
CA LYS A 62 0.12 9.39 27.42
C LYS A 62 -1.40 9.30 27.45
N LYS A 63 -2.13 10.18 26.78
CA LYS A 63 -3.58 10.13 26.65
C LYS A 63 -4.01 9.04 25.65
N VAL A 64 -5.21 8.53 25.83
CA VAL A 64 -5.82 7.58 24.91
C VAL A 64 -6.13 8.26 23.59
N MET A 65 -5.63 7.70 22.49
CA MET A 65 -5.91 8.16 21.13
C MET A 65 -7.19 7.51 20.62
N LYS A 66 -8.27 8.25 20.58
CA LYS A 66 -9.62 7.80 20.13
C LYS A 66 -10.37 8.80 19.26
N GLN A 67 -9.77 9.98 19.03
CA GLN A 67 -10.39 10.99 18.18
C GLN A 67 -10.21 10.61 16.70
N LYS A 68 -11.18 11.03 15.86
CA LYS A 68 -11.16 10.75 14.41
C LYS A 68 -9.85 11.19 13.72
N LEU A 69 -9.23 12.24 14.23
CA LEU A 69 -8.02 12.80 13.64
C LEU A 69 -6.74 12.13 14.15
N ASP A 70 -6.78 11.44 15.29
CA ASP A 70 -5.59 10.82 15.89
C ASP A 70 -4.92 9.82 14.96
N ASP A 71 -5.68 8.98 14.24
CA ASP A 71 -5.14 8.01 13.29
C ASP A 71 -4.37 8.69 12.15
N LYS A 72 -4.91 9.79 11.61
CA LYS A 72 -4.24 10.57 10.56
C LYS A 72 -2.97 11.23 11.05
N PHE A 73 -3.03 11.87 12.22
CA PHE A 73 -1.87 12.56 12.81
C PHE A 73 -0.80 11.58 13.29
N TRP A 74 -1.22 10.41 13.78
CA TRP A 74 -0.28 9.34 14.10
C TRP A 74 0.54 8.92 12.89
N ARG A 75 -0.10 8.70 11.73
CA ARG A 75 0.59 8.31 10.49
C ARG A 75 1.54 9.38 9.95
N MET A 76 1.25 10.65 10.22
CA MET A 76 2.04 11.78 9.71
C MET A 76 3.13 12.22 10.67
N PHE A 77 2.87 12.17 11.98
CA PHE A 77 3.70 12.82 12.99
C PHE A 77 4.04 11.93 14.20
N ASN A 78 3.52 10.70 14.25
CA ASN A 78 3.71 9.72 15.35
C ASN A 78 3.24 10.19 16.74
N HIS A 79 2.27 11.11 16.79
CA HIS A 79 1.63 11.57 18.01
C HIS A 79 0.16 11.94 17.77
N CYS A 80 -0.60 12.22 18.83
CA CYS A 80 -2.02 12.54 18.72
C CYS A 80 -2.26 13.95 18.19
N PHE A 81 -3.50 14.21 17.74
CA PHE A 81 -3.92 15.51 17.25
C PHE A 81 -3.67 16.65 18.24
N ASP A 82 -3.98 16.45 19.51
CA ASP A 82 -3.79 17.49 20.54
C ASP A 82 -2.31 17.89 20.70
N CYS A 83 -1.40 16.93 20.64
CA CYS A 83 0.03 17.20 20.68
C CYS A 83 0.50 18.01 19.47
N GLN A 84 0.00 17.68 18.28
CA GLN A 84 0.32 18.45 17.06
C GLN A 84 -0.18 19.89 17.16
N VAL A 85 -1.42 20.10 17.60
CA VAL A 85 -1.98 21.45 17.79
C VAL A 85 -1.15 22.25 18.78
N GLN A 86 -0.73 21.64 19.89
CA GLN A 86 0.14 22.31 20.86
C GLN A 86 1.51 22.64 20.27
N PHE A 87 2.10 21.76 19.49
CA PHE A 87 3.36 21.98 18.81
C PHE A 87 3.25 23.16 17.83
N GLU A 88 2.24 23.14 16.95
CA GLU A 88 2.01 24.23 16.00
C GLU A 88 1.75 25.57 16.67
N ASN A 89 1.00 25.57 17.77
CA ASN A 89 0.77 26.79 18.55
C ASN A 89 2.07 27.36 19.14
N LYS A 90 2.96 26.50 19.62
CA LYS A 90 4.30 26.94 20.09
C LYS A 90 5.09 27.59 18.97
N LEU A 91 5.07 27.01 17.77
CA LEU A 91 5.74 27.58 16.58
C LEU A 91 5.13 28.92 16.18
N ARG A 92 3.79 29.07 16.26
CA ARG A 92 3.10 30.34 15.95
C ARG A 92 3.47 31.44 16.96
N ILE A 93 3.54 31.07 18.24
CA ILE A 93 3.97 32.01 19.31
C ILE A 93 5.42 32.42 19.10
N ALA A 94 6.29 31.50 18.70
CA ALA A 94 7.71 31.75 18.41
C ALA A 94 7.92 32.49 17.07
N GLY A 95 6.89 32.59 16.22
CA GLY A 95 6.97 33.23 14.90
C GLY A 95 7.65 32.39 13.81
N THR A 96 8.03 31.13 14.09
CA THR A 96 8.75 30.21 13.19
C THR A 96 7.84 29.25 12.43
N TYR A 97 6.52 29.40 12.56
CA TYR A 97 5.55 28.49 11.94
C TYR A 97 5.68 28.44 10.40
N LYS A 98 5.89 29.59 9.74
CA LYS A 98 6.00 29.65 8.28
C LYS A 98 7.21 28.89 7.75
N GLU A 99 8.35 29.03 8.40
CA GLU A 99 9.58 28.31 8.02
C GLU A 99 9.40 26.79 8.16
N TRP A 100 8.75 26.36 9.24
CA TRP A 100 8.41 24.96 9.46
C TRP A 100 7.43 24.45 8.40
N GLU A 101 6.39 25.22 8.06
CA GLU A 101 5.40 24.87 7.05
C GLU A 101 6.04 24.73 5.66
N GLU A 102 6.86 25.70 5.26
CA GLU A 102 7.58 25.69 3.98
C GLU A 102 8.53 24.48 3.89
N LYS A 103 9.23 24.19 4.99
CA LYS A 103 10.08 22.99 5.08
C LYS A 103 9.25 21.70 4.89
N LYS A 104 8.11 21.59 5.57
CA LYS A 104 7.22 20.42 5.43
C LYS A 104 6.64 20.27 4.03
N ILE A 105 6.25 21.36 3.40
CA ILE A 105 5.77 21.36 2.02
C ILE A 105 6.89 20.91 1.07
N ARG A 106 8.11 21.34 1.29
CA ARG A 106 9.27 20.95 0.48
C ARG A 106 9.58 19.46 0.65
N GLU A 107 9.66 18.97 1.89
CA GLU A 107 9.86 17.55 2.19
C GLU A 107 8.81 16.66 1.49
N ASN A 108 7.53 17.06 1.55
CA ASN A 108 6.46 16.34 0.88
C ASN A 108 6.58 16.36 -0.65
N LYS A 109 6.97 17.49 -1.24
CA LYS A 109 7.21 17.59 -2.68
C LYS A 109 8.36 16.68 -3.12
N ILE A 110 9.45 16.66 -2.38
CA ILE A 110 10.60 15.80 -2.64
C ILE A 110 10.19 14.32 -2.57
N ALA A 111 9.46 13.91 -1.53
CA ALA A 111 8.96 12.55 -1.39
C ALA A 111 8.05 12.18 -2.56
N TYR A 112 7.09 13.03 -2.91
CA TYR A 112 6.19 12.81 -4.02
C TYR A 112 6.92 12.64 -5.37
N ILE A 113 7.92 13.48 -5.65
CA ILE A 113 8.69 13.38 -6.90
C ILE A 113 9.51 12.08 -6.93
N LYS A 114 10.11 11.68 -5.81
CA LYS A 114 10.81 10.38 -5.71
C LYS A 114 9.90 9.21 -6.00
N ASP A 115 8.70 9.20 -5.41
CA ASP A 115 7.69 8.17 -5.66
C ASP A 115 7.24 8.15 -7.13
N GLN A 116 7.07 9.33 -7.77
CA GLN A 116 6.72 9.40 -9.20
C GLN A 116 7.84 8.84 -10.09
N ILE A 117 9.09 9.17 -9.80
CA ILE A 117 10.24 8.63 -10.55
C ILE A 117 10.29 7.09 -10.42
N GLU A 118 10.07 6.56 -9.22
CA GLU A 118 10.06 5.12 -8.97
C GLU A 118 8.89 4.44 -9.71
N ALA A 119 7.70 4.98 -9.62
CA ALA A 119 6.52 4.48 -10.34
C ALA A 119 6.71 4.47 -11.86
N ILE A 120 7.32 5.51 -12.44
CA ILE A 120 7.61 5.56 -13.89
C ILE A 120 8.68 4.51 -14.26
N LYS A 121 9.70 4.30 -13.44
CA LYS A 121 10.71 3.26 -13.64
C LYS A 121 10.11 1.86 -13.57
N GLU A 122 9.24 1.60 -12.61
CA GLU A 122 8.53 0.33 -12.50
C GLU A 122 7.64 0.09 -13.73
N TRP A 123 6.85 1.10 -14.10
CA TRP A 123 5.98 1.03 -15.27
C TRP A 123 6.76 0.79 -16.57
N ARG A 124 7.90 1.45 -16.77
CA ARG A 124 8.80 1.24 -17.91
C ARG A 124 9.29 -0.21 -18.03
N ASN A 125 9.50 -0.87 -16.88
CA ASN A 125 9.99 -2.25 -16.82
C ASN A 125 8.86 -3.29 -16.95
N MET A 126 7.60 -2.86 -16.90
CA MET A 126 6.46 -3.75 -17.08
C MET A 126 6.32 -4.16 -18.55
N LYS A 127 5.81 -5.38 -18.77
CA LYS A 127 5.33 -5.78 -20.08
C LYS A 127 4.26 -4.80 -20.54
N GLY A 128 4.37 -4.33 -21.78
CA GLY A 128 3.38 -3.43 -22.35
C GLY A 128 1.95 -3.99 -22.19
N PRO A 129 0.98 -3.12 -21.87
CA PRO A 129 -0.39 -3.54 -21.68
C PRO A 129 -0.94 -4.12 -23.00
N GLU A 130 -1.48 -5.32 -22.94
CA GLU A 130 -2.19 -5.91 -24.05
C GLU A 130 -3.67 -5.52 -23.94
N PHE A 131 -4.11 -4.62 -24.81
CA PHE A 131 -5.51 -4.24 -24.91
C PHE A 131 -6.17 -5.06 -26.01
N TYR A 132 -7.29 -5.68 -25.68
CA TYR A 132 -8.11 -6.41 -26.62
C TYR A 132 -9.50 -5.78 -26.67
N ASN A 133 -9.95 -5.39 -27.87
CA ASN A 133 -11.36 -5.08 -28.11
C ASN A 133 -12.07 -6.34 -28.57
N ASN A 134 -13.26 -6.57 -28.04
CA ASN A 134 -14.16 -7.57 -28.56
C ASN A 134 -14.88 -6.96 -29.79
N VAL A 135 -14.46 -7.39 -30.97
CA VAL A 135 -15.10 -6.98 -32.23
C VAL A 135 -15.97 -8.14 -32.67
N GLY A 136 -17.28 -7.98 -32.62
CA GLY A 136 -18.22 -8.97 -33.10
C GLY A 136 -19.46 -9.17 -32.25
N VAL A 137 -20.60 -9.44 -32.90
CA VAL A 137 -21.91 -9.58 -32.25
C VAL A 137 -22.24 -11.04 -31.93
N ASN A 138 -21.51 -12.01 -32.50
CA ASN A 138 -21.83 -13.44 -32.40
C ASN A 138 -20.87 -14.17 -31.43
N PHE A 139 -21.43 -14.65 -30.32
CA PHE A 139 -20.84 -15.73 -29.54
C PHE A 139 -20.95 -17.05 -30.33
N PRO A 140 -19.90 -17.88 -30.41
CA PRO A 140 -18.73 -18.02 -29.56
C PRO A 140 -17.39 -17.52 -30.15
N GLU A 141 -17.37 -16.99 -31.35
CA GLU A 141 -16.18 -16.53 -32.03
C GLU A 141 -15.98 -15.01 -31.76
N LEU A 142 -15.34 -14.69 -30.63
CA LEU A 142 -14.93 -13.34 -30.34
C LEU A 142 -13.65 -13.04 -31.13
N GLU A 143 -13.77 -12.27 -32.18
CA GLU A 143 -12.62 -11.65 -32.82
C GLU A 143 -12.01 -10.64 -31.83
N LYS A 144 -10.77 -10.91 -31.42
CA LYS A 144 -10.02 -10.04 -30.54
C LYS A 144 -9.08 -9.19 -31.37
N GLU A 145 -9.33 -7.90 -31.42
CA GLU A 145 -8.41 -6.95 -32.01
C GLU A 145 -7.36 -6.55 -30.95
N LYS A 146 -6.09 -6.80 -31.25
CA LYS A 146 -4.97 -6.39 -30.40
C LYS A 146 -4.56 -4.97 -30.77
N TRP A 147 -4.58 -4.10 -29.80
CA TRP A 147 -4.03 -2.76 -29.96
C TRP A 147 -2.51 -2.81 -29.90
N ASP A 148 -1.87 -2.38 -30.97
CA ASP A 148 -0.42 -2.27 -31.02
C ASP A 148 0.01 -0.93 -30.43
N VAL A 149 0.75 -0.99 -29.31
CA VAL A 149 1.30 0.18 -28.64
C VAL A 149 2.78 0.27 -29.00
N ASP A 150 3.18 1.39 -29.57
CA ASP A 150 4.59 1.68 -29.83
C ASP A 150 5.37 1.85 -28.50
N MET A 151 5.93 0.74 -28.02
CA MET A 151 6.64 0.70 -26.76
C MET A 151 7.92 1.54 -26.79
N ASP A 152 8.57 1.69 -27.93
CA ASP A 152 9.79 2.50 -28.05
C ASP A 152 9.48 3.98 -27.83
N LYS A 153 8.37 4.45 -28.37
CA LYS A 153 7.88 5.82 -28.14
C LYS A 153 7.53 6.03 -26.67
N VAL A 154 6.82 5.09 -26.07
CA VAL A 154 6.43 5.13 -24.67
C VAL A 154 7.64 5.14 -23.74
N HIS A 155 8.67 4.31 -24.01
CA HIS A 155 9.90 4.30 -23.23
C HIS A 155 10.65 5.62 -23.33
N LYS A 156 10.69 6.22 -24.52
CA LYS A 156 11.33 7.53 -24.74
C LYS A 156 10.62 8.64 -23.95
N GLU A 157 9.29 8.66 -24.00
CA GLU A 157 8.50 9.63 -23.21
C GLU A 157 8.69 9.43 -21.69
N ALA A 158 8.80 8.19 -21.23
CA ALA A 158 9.09 7.88 -19.84
C ALA A 158 10.49 8.37 -19.42
N ASP A 159 11.51 8.16 -20.24
CA ASP A 159 12.87 8.64 -19.98
C ASP A 159 12.94 10.19 -19.92
N GLU A 160 12.24 10.86 -20.82
CA GLU A 160 12.12 12.33 -20.80
C GLU A 160 11.39 12.83 -19.54
N ALA A 161 10.35 12.13 -19.09
CA ALA A 161 9.64 12.44 -17.85
C ALA A 161 10.54 12.24 -16.62
N ILE A 162 11.26 11.12 -16.52
CA ILE A 162 12.21 10.86 -15.44
C ILE A 162 13.26 11.97 -15.37
N LYS A 163 13.80 12.38 -16.51
CA LYS A 163 14.81 13.45 -16.57
C LYS A 163 14.25 14.76 -16.01
N LYS A 164 13.06 15.16 -16.44
CA LYS A 164 12.41 16.41 -15.95
C LYS A 164 12.15 16.34 -14.44
N PHE A 165 11.64 15.21 -13.93
CA PHE A 165 11.42 15.05 -12.50
C PHE A 165 12.74 15.07 -11.70
N THR A 166 13.82 14.51 -12.25
CA THR A 166 15.14 14.56 -11.60
C THR A 166 15.68 15.99 -11.55
N GLU A 167 15.54 16.78 -12.61
CA GLU A 167 15.93 18.19 -12.61
C GLU A 167 15.18 18.98 -11.53
N VAL A 168 13.86 18.79 -11.42
CA VAL A 168 13.05 19.44 -10.38
C VAL A 168 13.43 18.98 -8.97
N LEU A 169 13.79 17.70 -8.81
CA LEU A 169 14.25 17.15 -7.53
C LEU A 169 15.55 17.83 -7.09
N ASP A 170 16.52 17.92 -8.00
CA ASP A 170 17.81 18.58 -7.74
C ASP A 170 17.64 20.07 -7.38
N GLU A 171 16.72 20.78 -8.04
CA GLU A 171 16.38 22.15 -7.70
C GLU A 171 15.83 22.26 -6.28
N LEU A 172 14.89 21.38 -5.88
CA LEU A 172 14.28 21.40 -4.56
C LEU A 172 15.26 21.00 -3.44
N GLU A 173 16.20 20.08 -3.71
CA GLU A 173 17.24 19.68 -2.76
C GLU A 173 18.32 20.77 -2.60
N ASN A 174 18.59 21.57 -3.63
CA ASN A 174 19.56 22.67 -3.59
C ASN A 174 18.99 23.98 -3.01
N MET A 175 17.70 24.03 -2.71
CA MET A 175 17.03 25.19 -2.09
C MET A 175 17.17 25.23 -0.53
N GLU A 176 18.22 24.64 0.06
CA GLU A 176 18.50 24.71 1.48
C GLU A 176 18.99 26.09 1.93
#